data_7f3f5d14565d4a0b9b3e2e7481c2a93c
#
_entry.id   7f3f5d14565d4a0b9b3e2e7481c2a93c
#
_cell.length_a   1.000
_cell.length_b   1.000
_cell.length_c   1.000
_cell.angle_alpha   90.00
_cell.angle_beta   90.00
_cell.angle_gamma   90.00
#
_symmetry.space_group_name_H-M   'P 1'
#
loop_
_entity.id
_entity.type
_entity.pdbx_description
1 polymer ?
#
loop_
_entity_poly.entity_id
_entity_poly.type
_entity_poly.pdbx_seq_one_letter_code
_entity_poly.pdbx_strand_id
1 'polypeptide(L)'
;MSNHIFTGSGVALITPMKSDGSVNYDVLGDLVEFHVQNGTVAIIVCGTTGEAATLSEKEHCETISFVAEKTNGRIPVIAGTGSNDTSTAVMLSKSAASTGVDALLCVTPYYNKTSQQGLVRHFNVVADSVDIPIILYNVPSRTGCNIKPKTYQELCKHPNIVAAKEASGDISQVALIRSLCGDNLDIYSGNDDQTVPFMSLGALGVISVFANICPKEMHDICQLCLDNDFAEAQKLNFHYLELMHILFSDVNPIPVKTAMNLFGYEAGECRLPLVPMSVQGYHDLKDCMEKYDLLSKKVK
;
A
#
# COMPACT_ATOMS: atom_id res chain seq x y z
N MET A 1 -18.92 12.81 -12.93
CA MET A 1 -18.15 11.57 -12.90
C MET A 1 -17.32 11.64 -11.63
N SER A 2 -17.45 10.71 -10.70
CA SER A 2 -16.59 10.65 -9.50
C SER A 2 -15.16 10.41 -9.98
N ASN A 3 -14.28 11.33 -9.68
CA ASN A 3 -12.86 11.23 -10.06
C ASN A 3 -12.15 10.41 -8.98
N HIS A 4 -12.25 9.06 -9.06
CA HIS A 4 -11.49 8.17 -8.19
C HIS A 4 -9.99 8.30 -8.47
N ILE A 5 -9.13 8.16 -7.45
CA ILE A 5 -7.67 8.19 -7.63
C ILE A 5 -7.25 7.03 -8.55
N PHE A 6 -7.75 5.82 -8.25
CA PHE A 6 -7.62 4.64 -9.11
C PHE A 6 -8.74 3.63 -8.79
N THR A 7 -8.86 2.62 -9.65
CA THR A 7 -9.78 1.49 -9.45
C THR A 7 -9.03 0.20 -9.81
N GLY A 8 -9.06 -0.82 -8.94
CA GLY A 8 -8.36 -2.08 -9.14
C GLY A 8 -7.16 -2.27 -8.21
N SER A 9 -6.03 -2.78 -8.72
CA SER A 9 -4.86 -3.16 -7.93
C SER A 9 -3.77 -2.09 -7.92
N GLY A 10 -3.59 -1.39 -6.81
CA GLY A 10 -2.41 -0.58 -6.52
C GLY A 10 -1.35 -1.39 -5.77
N VAL A 11 -0.06 -1.19 -6.05
CA VAL A 11 1.03 -1.87 -5.35
C VAL A 11 1.57 -1.03 -4.18
N ALA A 12 1.66 -1.62 -3.00
CA ALA A 12 2.48 -1.09 -1.90
C ALA A 12 3.95 -1.44 -2.21
N LEU A 13 4.62 -0.58 -2.98
CA LEU A 13 5.92 -0.86 -3.55
C LEU A 13 6.99 -1.01 -2.48
N ILE A 14 7.86 -2.02 -2.60
CA ILE A 14 9.07 -2.14 -1.78
C ILE A 14 10.08 -1.05 -2.15
N THR A 15 10.95 -0.67 -1.22
CA THR A 15 12.14 0.14 -1.49
C THR A 15 13.36 -0.77 -1.53
N PRO A 16 13.97 -1.02 -2.69
CA PRO A 16 15.17 -1.83 -2.77
C PRO A 16 16.37 -1.10 -2.15
N MET A 17 17.22 -1.85 -1.46
CA MET A 17 18.40 -1.32 -0.77
C MET A 17 19.68 -1.99 -1.29
N LYS A 18 20.77 -1.22 -1.35
CA LYS A 18 22.12 -1.75 -1.61
C LYS A 18 22.69 -2.40 -0.36
N SER A 19 23.82 -3.08 -0.50
CA SER A 19 24.51 -3.75 0.63
C SER A 19 25.00 -2.79 1.72
N ASP A 20 25.19 -1.51 1.39
CA ASP A 20 25.52 -0.46 2.34
C ASP A 20 24.29 0.16 3.02
N GLY A 21 23.09 -0.32 2.67
CA GLY A 21 21.82 0.16 3.16
C GLY A 21 21.27 1.39 2.44
N SER A 22 21.94 1.96 1.47
CA SER A 22 21.40 3.06 0.65
C SER A 22 20.31 2.57 -0.29
N VAL A 23 19.39 3.46 -0.70
CA VAL A 23 18.34 3.13 -1.67
C VAL A 23 18.96 2.76 -3.03
N ASN A 24 18.52 1.63 -3.59
CA ASN A 24 18.95 1.18 -4.92
C ASN A 24 17.98 1.73 -6.00
N TYR A 25 18.27 2.93 -6.48
CA TYR A 25 17.41 3.61 -7.46
C TYR A 25 17.37 2.91 -8.83
N ASP A 26 18.43 2.17 -9.21
CA ASP A 26 18.44 1.43 -10.47
C ASP A 26 17.37 0.31 -10.41
N VAL A 27 17.40 -0.52 -9.38
CA VAL A 27 16.40 -1.56 -9.18
C VAL A 27 15.00 -0.97 -8.91
N LEU A 28 14.91 0.15 -8.18
CA LEU A 28 13.63 0.83 -7.98
C LEU A 28 13.00 1.27 -9.31
N GLY A 29 13.83 1.76 -10.23
CA GLY A 29 13.40 2.12 -11.59
C GLY A 29 12.90 0.91 -12.39
N ASP A 30 13.58 -0.24 -12.27
CA ASP A 30 13.15 -1.49 -12.91
C ASP A 30 11.82 -2.00 -12.32
N LEU A 31 11.62 -1.85 -11.01
CA LEU A 31 10.35 -2.20 -10.37
C LEU A 31 9.19 -1.32 -10.85
N VAL A 32 9.41 -0.02 -11.04
CA VAL A 32 8.39 0.88 -11.63
C VAL A 32 8.01 0.40 -13.02
N GLU A 33 8.98 0.07 -13.89
CA GLU A 33 8.72 -0.45 -15.23
C GLU A 33 7.97 -1.80 -15.17
N PHE A 34 8.40 -2.71 -14.29
CA PHE A 34 7.73 -3.99 -14.08
C PHE A 34 6.25 -3.80 -13.76
N HIS A 35 5.92 -2.90 -12.85
CA HIS A 35 4.53 -2.67 -12.45
C HIS A 35 3.70 -2.02 -13.56
N VAL A 36 4.25 -1.02 -14.25
CA VAL A 36 3.57 -0.36 -15.37
C VAL A 36 3.24 -1.34 -16.51
N GLN A 37 4.11 -2.34 -16.74
CA GLN A 37 3.95 -3.31 -17.82
C GLN A 37 3.07 -4.51 -17.46
N ASN A 38 2.81 -4.74 -16.17
CA ASN A 38 2.14 -5.96 -15.69
C ASN A 38 0.78 -5.71 -15.01
N GLY A 39 0.06 -4.64 -15.40
CA GLY A 39 -1.33 -4.46 -15.00
C GLY A 39 -1.55 -3.76 -13.65
N THR A 40 -0.50 -3.30 -12.97
CA THR A 40 -0.66 -2.45 -11.79
C THR A 40 -1.27 -1.11 -12.21
N VAL A 41 -2.33 -0.69 -11.52
CA VAL A 41 -3.07 0.53 -11.87
C VAL A 41 -2.68 1.75 -11.01
N ALA A 42 -1.90 1.57 -9.95
CA ALA A 42 -1.35 2.66 -9.13
C ALA A 42 -0.10 2.19 -8.36
N ILE A 43 0.86 3.08 -8.15
CA ILE A 43 2.05 2.80 -7.33
C ILE A 43 1.96 3.58 -6.02
N ILE A 44 2.06 2.88 -4.90
CA ILE A 44 2.13 3.47 -3.56
C ILE A 44 3.57 3.39 -3.07
N VAL A 45 4.27 4.52 -3.08
CA VAL A 45 5.68 4.65 -2.71
C VAL A 45 5.83 5.12 -1.27
N CYS A 46 6.88 4.72 -0.58
CA CYS A 46 7.18 5.11 0.80
C CYS A 46 6.03 4.84 1.79
N GLY A 47 5.28 3.74 1.60
CA GLY A 47 4.39 3.18 2.60
C GLY A 47 5.15 2.30 3.60
N THR A 48 4.42 1.53 4.41
CA THR A 48 5.00 0.54 5.36
C THR A 48 5.88 -0.48 4.63
N THR A 49 5.41 -1.01 3.51
CA THR A 49 6.14 -1.98 2.66
C THR A 49 7.38 -1.34 2.03
N GLY A 50 7.35 -0.05 1.77
CA GLY A 50 8.49 0.74 1.29
C GLY A 50 9.45 1.20 2.40
N GLU A 51 9.35 0.65 3.61
CA GLU A 51 10.25 0.94 4.74
C GLU A 51 10.36 2.44 5.10
N ALA A 52 9.27 3.20 4.94
CA ALA A 52 9.24 4.65 5.22
C ALA A 52 9.77 5.02 6.61
N ALA A 53 9.58 4.13 7.60
CA ALA A 53 10.01 4.38 8.99
C ALA A 53 11.53 4.42 9.19
N THR A 54 12.32 3.87 8.26
CA THR A 54 13.78 3.80 8.32
C THR A 54 14.48 4.62 7.23
N LEU A 55 13.72 5.30 6.39
CA LEU A 55 14.23 6.33 5.49
C LEU A 55 14.43 7.62 6.25
N SER A 56 15.57 8.30 6.07
CA SER A 56 15.69 9.68 6.47
C SER A 56 14.71 10.56 5.70
N GLU A 57 14.34 11.73 6.22
CA GLU A 57 13.42 12.66 5.53
C GLU A 57 13.90 12.99 4.11
N LYS A 58 15.21 13.12 3.92
CA LYS A 58 15.83 13.36 2.63
C LYS A 58 15.61 12.18 1.68
N GLU A 59 15.98 10.96 2.09
CA GLU A 59 15.78 9.75 1.28
C GLU A 59 14.31 9.51 0.96
N HIS A 60 13.43 9.79 1.91
CA HIS A 60 11.99 9.67 1.75
C HIS A 60 11.49 10.58 0.61
N CYS A 61 11.84 11.86 0.66
CA CYS A 61 11.49 12.84 -0.38
C CYS A 61 12.13 12.51 -1.74
N GLU A 62 13.40 12.11 -1.75
CA GLU A 62 14.13 11.72 -2.98
C GLU A 62 13.51 10.47 -3.62
N THR A 63 13.11 9.47 -2.82
CA THR A 63 12.48 8.24 -3.30
C THR A 63 11.12 8.52 -3.93
N ILE A 64 10.31 9.39 -3.30
CA ILE A 64 9.02 9.80 -3.87
C ILE A 64 9.22 10.54 -5.20
N SER A 65 10.13 11.51 -5.24
CA SER A 65 10.43 12.28 -6.45
C SER A 65 10.91 11.37 -7.60
N PHE A 66 11.80 10.43 -7.29
CA PHE A 66 12.30 9.47 -8.27
C PHE A 66 11.18 8.59 -8.87
N VAL A 67 10.29 8.05 -8.02
CA VAL A 67 9.18 7.21 -8.51
C VAL A 67 8.19 8.02 -9.33
N ALA A 68 7.86 9.25 -8.91
CA ALA A 68 6.98 10.15 -9.67
C ALA A 68 7.55 10.47 -11.05
N GLU A 69 8.84 10.85 -11.12
CA GLU A 69 9.55 11.14 -12.36
C GLU A 69 9.63 9.90 -13.26
N LYS A 70 10.03 8.73 -12.69
CA LYS A 70 10.19 7.48 -13.43
C LYS A 70 8.85 6.97 -13.99
N THR A 71 7.77 7.12 -13.23
CA THR A 71 6.42 6.74 -13.67
C THR A 71 5.92 7.65 -14.80
N ASN A 72 6.29 8.92 -14.77
CA ASN A 72 6.00 9.92 -15.79
C ASN A 72 4.51 9.97 -16.22
N GLY A 73 3.61 9.95 -15.23
CA GLY A 73 2.16 10.06 -15.43
C GLY A 73 1.49 8.87 -16.14
N ARG A 74 2.19 7.73 -16.33
CA ARG A 74 1.62 6.54 -16.98
C ARG A 74 0.55 5.85 -16.14
N ILE A 75 0.71 5.84 -14.83
CA ILE A 75 -0.26 5.41 -13.82
C ILE A 75 -0.13 6.33 -12.59
N PRO A 76 -1.18 6.47 -11.76
CA PRO A 76 -1.13 7.26 -10.54
C PRO A 76 -0.02 6.84 -9.57
N VAL A 77 0.66 7.83 -8.98
CA VAL A 77 1.62 7.64 -7.90
C VAL A 77 1.06 8.22 -6.61
N ILE A 78 0.99 7.41 -5.57
CA ILE A 78 0.50 7.78 -4.24
C ILE A 78 1.69 7.76 -3.27
N ALA A 79 1.99 8.89 -2.64
CA ALA A 79 3.09 9.01 -1.71
C ALA A 79 2.67 8.75 -0.26
N GLY A 80 3.34 7.82 0.43
CA GLY A 80 3.20 7.64 1.87
C GLY A 80 3.84 8.81 2.62
N THR A 81 3.04 9.62 3.32
CA THR A 81 3.52 10.82 4.03
C THR A 81 3.05 10.91 5.48
N GLY A 82 2.29 9.90 5.95
CA GLY A 82 1.80 9.87 7.32
C GLY A 82 2.93 9.75 8.35
N SER A 83 2.77 10.43 9.48
CA SER A 83 3.70 10.40 10.62
C SER A 83 2.90 10.42 11.93
N ASN A 84 3.54 9.99 13.01
CA ASN A 84 3.00 10.16 14.37
C ASN A 84 3.23 11.58 14.95
N ASP A 85 3.95 12.43 14.23
CA ASP A 85 4.06 13.86 14.45
C ASP A 85 3.37 14.63 13.31
N THR A 86 2.44 15.52 13.69
CA THR A 86 1.61 16.25 12.69
C THR A 86 2.47 17.20 11.85
N SER A 87 3.51 17.81 12.42
CA SER A 87 4.37 18.75 11.69
C SER A 87 5.23 18.03 10.65
N THR A 88 5.73 16.85 10.98
CA THR A 88 6.45 15.96 10.04
C THR A 88 5.51 15.48 8.92
N ALA A 89 4.27 15.05 9.25
CA ALA A 89 3.30 14.67 8.24
C ALA A 89 2.98 15.82 7.26
N VAL A 90 2.83 17.03 7.75
CA VAL A 90 2.63 18.24 6.92
C VAL A 90 3.85 18.51 6.03
N MET A 91 5.05 18.44 6.58
CA MET A 91 6.30 18.67 5.84
C MET A 91 6.46 17.66 4.71
N LEU A 92 6.31 16.36 4.99
CA LEU A 92 6.39 15.30 3.99
C LEU A 92 5.30 15.43 2.92
N SER A 93 4.07 15.78 3.34
CA SER A 93 2.93 15.96 2.43
C SER A 93 3.16 17.11 1.45
N LYS A 94 3.65 18.26 1.93
CA LYS A 94 4.01 19.40 1.07
C LYS A 94 5.15 19.07 0.12
N SER A 95 6.18 18.38 0.62
CA SER A 95 7.30 17.93 -0.22
C SER A 95 6.81 17.00 -1.32
N ALA A 96 6.03 15.98 -0.99
CA ALA A 96 5.47 15.03 -1.96
C ALA A 96 4.56 15.74 -2.98
N ALA A 97 3.65 16.62 -2.56
CA ALA A 97 2.76 17.36 -3.44
C ALA A 97 3.51 18.18 -4.49
N SER A 98 4.73 18.66 -4.17
CA SER A 98 5.56 19.41 -5.11
C SER A 98 6.24 18.57 -6.20
N THR A 99 6.22 17.23 -6.08
CA THR A 99 6.85 16.31 -7.05
C THR A 99 5.91 15.84 -8.17
N GLY A 100 4.64 16.21 -8.11
CA GLY A 100 3.63 15.80 -9.11
C GLY A 100 3.02 14.43 -8.84
N VAL A 101 3.05 13.92 -7.60
CA VAL A 101 2.26 12.74 -7.21
C VAL A 101 0.77 13.05 -7.23
N ASP A 102 -0.05 12.03 -7.49
CA ASP A 102 -1.49 12.18 -7.68
C ASP A 102 -2.27 12.21 -6.36
N ALA A 103 -1.74 11.60 -5.30
CA ALA A 103 -2.37 11.56 -3.98
C ALA A 103 -1.35 11.25 -2.87
N LEU A 104 -1.81 11.41 -1.63
CA LEU A 104 -1.04 11.07 -0.42
C LEU A 104 -1.69 9.90 0.31
N LEU A 105 -0.86 9.02 0.91
CA LEU A 105 -1.29 7.98 1.85
C LEU A 105 -0.83 8.34 3.25
N CYS A 106 -1.78 8.67 4.14
CA CYS A 106 -1.49 9.14 5.50
C CYS A 106 -1.91 8.11 6.54
N VAL A 107 -0.94 7.41 7.14
CA VAL A 107 -1.17 6.45 8.23
C VAL A 107 -1.58 7.17 9.51
N THR A 108 -2.40 6.51 10.34
CA THR A 108 -2.73 7.01 11.69
C THR A 108 -1.48 7.21 12.55
N PRO A 109 -1.46 8.21 13.46
CA PRO A 109 -0.37 8.34 14.43
C PRO A 109 -0.15 7.02 15.19
N TYR A 110 1.07 6.52 15.10
CA TYR A 110 1.53 5.30 15.74
C TYR A 110 2.33 5.62 17.01
N TYR A 111 2.43 4.67 17.93
CA TYR A 111 3.18 4.77 19.20
C TYR A 111 2.54 5.75 20.20
N ASN A 112 2.60 7.07 19.97
CA ASN A 112 1.97 8.10 20.82
C ASN A 112 0.44 8.07 20.76
N LYS A 113 -0.14 7.47 19.68
CA LYS A 113 -1.59 7.33 19.46
C LYS A 113 -2.33 8.67 19.56
N THR A 114 -3.66 8.63 19.56
CA THR A 114 -4.49 9.80 19.88
C THR A 114 -5.96 9.39 20.06
N SER A 115 -6.81 10.31 20.52
CA SER A 115 -8.27 10.15 20.54
C SER A 115 -8.88 10.30 19.14
N GLN A 116 -10.15 9.91 18.96
CA GLN A 116 -10.86 10.11 17.69
C GLN A 116 -10.93 11.60 17.29
N GLN A 117 -11.12 12.48 18.25
CA GLN A 117 -11.06 13.93 18.04
C GLN A 117 -9.66 14.37 17.61
N GLY A 118 -8.62 13.79 18.18
CA GLY A 118 -7.23 14.06 17.79
C GLY A 118 -6.95 13.59 16.37
N LEU A 119 -7.49 12.43 15.93
CA LEU A 119 -7.41 11.98 14.54
C LEU A 119 -8.05 12.99 13.58
N VAL A 120 -9.26 13.49 13.89
CA VAL A 120 -9.92 14.51 13.07
C VAL A 120 -9.05 15.76 12.94
N ARG A 121 -8.50 16.26 14.05
CA ARG A 121 -7.64 17.45 14.01
C ARG A 121 -6.33 17.19 13.26
N HIS A 122 -5.68 16.06 13.49
CA HIS A 122 -4.43 15.68 12.82
C HIS A 122 -4.60 15.63 11.30
N PHE A 123 -5.58 14.86 10.82
CA PHE A 123 -5.78 14.69 9.39
C PHE A 123 -6.29 15.96 8.70
N ASN A 124 -7.13 16.76 9.36
CA ASN A 124 -7.55 18.04 8.79
C ASN A 124 -6.37 19.02 8.64
N VAL A 125 -5.47 19.10 9.62
CA VAL A 125 -4.25 19.93 9.50
C VAL A 125 -3.35 19.48 8.35
N VAL A 126 -3.21 18.15 8.14
CA VAL A 126 -2.48 17.64 6.98
C VAL A 126 -3.22 17.99 5.68
N ALA A 127 -4.53 17.78 5.63
CA ALA A 127 -5.35 18.03 4.45
C ALA A 127 -5.44 19.53 4.07
N ASP A 128 -5.49 20.42 5.06
CA ASP A 128 -5.45 21.88 4.86
C ASP A 128 -4.09 22.35 4.29
N SER A 129 -3.05 21.54 4.39
CA SER A 129 -1.68 21.91 3.99
C SER A 129 -1.35 21.66 2.53
N VAL A 130 -2.21 20.96 1.78
CA VAL A 130 -2.00 20.52 0.39
C VAL A 130 -3.29 20.63 -0.43
N ASP A 131 -3.14 20.68 -1.76
CA ASP A 131 -4.28 20.78 -2.70
C ASP A 131 -4.53 19.45 -3.45
N ILE A 132 -3.90 18.34 -3.02
CA ILE A 132 -4.06 17.02 -3.66
C ILE A 132 -4.79 16.05 -2.74
N PRO A 133 -5.42 14.99 -3.31
CA PRO A 133 -6.19 14.01 -2.56
C PRO A 133 -5.40 13.28 -1.48
N ILE A 134 -6.07 12.93 -0.38
CA ILE A 134 -5.52 12.14 0.73
C ILE A 134 -6.31 10.84 0.88
N ILE A 135 -5.58 9.74 0.98
CA ILE A 135 -6.03 8.42 1.40
C ILE A 135 -5.66 8.24 2.87
N LEU A 136 -6.63 8.12 3.75
CA LEU A 136 -6.40 7.76 5.15
C LEU A 136 -5.95 6.31 5.24
N TYR A 137 -4.92 6.00 6.04
CA TYR A 137 -4.48 4.62 6.23
C TYR A 137 -4.70 4.16 7.66
N ASN A 138 -5.59 3.19 7.81
CA ASN A 138 -5.95 2.59 9.09
C ASN A 138 -5.39 1.16 9.20
N VAL A 139 -4.44 0.96 10.13
CA VAL A 139 -3.78 -0.33 10.36
C VAL A 139 -3.53 -0.54 11.86
N PRO A 140 -4.59 -0.77 12.67
CA PRO A 140 -4.50 -0.77 14.13
C PRO A 140 -3.56 -1.84 14.68
N SER A 141 -3.34 -2.95 13.98
CA SER A 141 -2.37 -3.98 14.37
C SER A 141 -0.92 -3.48 14.44
N ARG A 142 -0.59 -2.42 13.67
CA ARG A 142 0.74 -1.80 13.67
C ARG A 142 0.79 -0.52 14.49
N THR A 143 -0.25 0.31 14.40
CA THR A 143 -0.26 1.64 15.01
C THR A 143 -0.80 1.65 16.43
N GLY A 144 -1.61 0.65 16.80
CA GLY A 144 -2.40 0.65 18.04
C GLY A 144 -3.49 1.73 18.06
N CYS A 145 -3.80 2.32 16.90
CA CYS A 145 -4.80 3.39 16.74
C CYS A 145 -5.77 3.02 15.62
N ASN A 146 -7.07 2.91 15.95
CA ASN A 146 -8.12 2.59 14.98
C ASN A 146 -8.99 3.82 14.70
N ILE A 147 -9.18 4.16 13.42
CA ILE A 147 -10.16 5.15 12.98
C ILE A 147 -11.54 4.49 13.05
N LYS A 148 -12.43 4.98 13.89
CA LYS A 148 -13.79 4.45 14.01
C LYS A 148 -14.68 4.94 12.85
N PRO A 149 -15.75 4.20 12.46
CA PRO A 149 -16.61 4.57 11.33
C PRO A 149 -17.19 5.99 11.42
N LYS A 150 -17.59 6.47 12.60
CA LYS A 150 -18.06 7.86 12.80
C LYS A 150 -16.96 8.91 12.58
N THR A 151 -15.70 8.53 12.82
CA THR A 151 -14.55 9.42 12.58
C THR A 151 -14.28 9.56 11.08
N TYR A 152 -14.41 8.47 10.30
CA TYR A 152 -14.40 8.55 8.84
C TYR A 152 -15.52 9.45 8.29
N GLN A 153 -16.75 9.32 8.85
CA GLN A 153 -17.89 10.17 8.48
C GLN A 153 -17.62 11.67 8.74
N GLU A 154 -16.83 11.99 9.75
CA GLU A 154 -16.40 13.37 10.00
C GLU A 154 -15.31 13.82 9.06
N LEU A 155 -14.28 12.97 8.85
CA LEU A 155 -13.13 13.27 8.03
C LEU A 155 -13.45 13.42 6.54
N CYS A 156 -14.38 12.61 5.99
CA CYS A 156 -14.76 12.69 4.59
C CYS A 156 -15.58 13.96 4.22
N LYS A 157 -15.86 14.83 5.18
CA LYS A 157 -16.40 16.17 4.91
C LYS A 157 -15.33 17.14 4.38
N HIS A 158 -14.05 16.82 4.62
CA HIS A 158 -12.94 17.61 4.10
C HIS A 158 -12.75 17.30 2.61
N PRO A 159 -12.69 18.28 1.70
CA PRO A 159 -12.67 18.06 0.26
C PRO A 159 -11.46 17.25 -0.23
N ASN A 160 -10.32 17.34 0.45
CA ASN A 160 -9.10 16.62 0.08
C ASN A 160 -9.01 15.21 0.70
N ILE A 161 -9.89 14.85 1.67
CA ILE A 161 -9.92 13.50 2.26
C ILE A 161 -10.93 12.66 1.48
N VAL A 162 -10.47 11.92 0.49
CA VAL A 162 -11.35 11.28 -0.50
C VAL A 162 -11.38 9.77 -0.41
N ALA A 163 -10.44 9.15 0.29
CA ALA A 163 -10.36 7.70 0.37
C ALA A 163 -9.78 7.19 1.69
N ALA A 164 -9.96 5.88 1.91
CA ALA A 164 -9.36 5.12 3.01
C ALA A 164 -8.75 3.81 2.50
N LYS A 165 -7.49 3.54 2.89
CA LYS A 165 -6.90 2.21 2.91
C LYS A 165 -7.23 1.58 4.26
N GLU A 166 -8.13 0.62 4.27
CA GLU A 166 -8.60 -0.02 5.50
C GLU A 166 -7.91 -1.37 5.67
N ALA A 167 -7.18 -1.53 6.74
CA ALA A 167 -6.41 -2.73 7.09
C ALA A 167 -6.61 -3.16 8.55
N SER A 168 -7.81 -2.91 9.12
CA SER A 168 -8.14 -3.39 10.47
C SER A 168 -8.38 -4.90 10.53
N GLY A 169 -8.71 -5.53 9.39
CA GLY A 169 -9.17 -6.91 9.33
C GLY A 169 -10.65 -7.10 9.72
N ASP A 170 -11.36 -6.02 10.03
CA ASP A 170 -12.77 -6.05 10.46
C ASP A 170 -13.70 -5.68 9.28
N ILE A 171 -14.24 -6.71 8.63
CA ILE A 171 -15.20 -6.54 7.52
C ILE A 171 -16.47 -5.78 7.98
N SER A 172 -16.91 -5.96 9.23
CA SER A 172 -18.06 -5.25 9.77
C SER A 172 -17.78 -3.74 9.88
N GLN A 173 -16.55 -3.36 10.24
CA GLN A 173 -16.12 -1.95 10.23
C GLN A 173 -16.20 -1.35 8.82
N VAL A 174 -15.76 -2.11 7.79
CA VAL A 174 -15.85 -1.67 6.38
C VAL A 174 -17.29 -1.42 5.96
N ALA A 175 -18.21 -2.33 6.25
CA ALA A 175 -19.63 -2.17 5.96
C ALA A 175 -20.21 -0.92 6.64
N LEU A 176 -19.83 -0.65 7.90
CA LEU A 176 -20.24 0.55 8.62
C LEU A 176 -19.66 1.84 8.01
N ILE A 177 -18.38 1.83 7.60
CA ILE A 177 -17.75 2.97 6.91
C ILE A 177 -18.53 3.26 5.63
N ARG A 178 -18.76 2.24 4.78
CA ARG A 178 -19.52 2.41 3.53
C ARG A 178 -20.94 2.94 3.78
N SER A 179 -21.62 2.42 4.80
CA SER A 179 -22.97 2.86 5.17
C SER A 179 -23.02 4.33 5.62
N LEU A 180 -22.00 4.82 6.35
CA LEU A 180 -21.98 6.16 6.92
C LEU A 180 -21.41 7.22 5.96
N CYS A 181 -20.43 6.85 5.14
CA CYS A 181 -19.74 7.78 4.24
C CYS A 181 -20.33 7.77 2.82
N GLY A 182 -20.98 6.68 2.41
CA GLY A 182 -21.52 6.54 1.05
C GLY A 182 -20.42 6.74 0.00
N ASP A 183 -20.72 7.53 -1.01
CA ASP A 183 -19.82 7.86 -2.11
C ASP A 183 -18.85 9.03 -1.81
N ASN A 184 -18.89 9.56 -0.58
CA ASN A 184 -17.97 10.63 -0.17
C ASN A 184 -16.61 10.11 0.26
N LEU A 185 -16.42 8.77 0.38
CA LEU A 185 -15.16 8.16 0.76
C LEU A 185 -14.98 6.85 0.00
N ASP A 186 -13.99 6.81 -0.88
CA ASP A 186 -13.55 5.58 -1.53
C ASP A 186 -12.87 4.65 -0.52
N ILE A 187 -13.02 3.35 -0.72
CA ILE A 187 -12.39 2.35 0.16
C ILE A 187 -11.49 1.45 -0.67
N TYR A 188 -10.27 1.23 -0.18
CA TYR A 188 -9.32 0.24 -0.69
C TYR A 188 -9.00 -0.76 0.41
N SER A 189 -8.97 -2.05 0.08
CA SER A 189 -8.44 -3.05 1.01
C SER A 189 -6.95 -2.81 1.25
N GLY A 190 -6.53 -2.92 2.50
CA GLY A 190 -5.11 -2.95 2.86
C GLY A 190 -4.59 -4.37 3.12
N ASN A 191 -5.46 -5.39 2.98
CA ASN A 191 -5.17 -6.81 3.17
C ASN A 191 -5.49 -7.56 1.88
N ASP A 192 -4.52 -8.28 1.33
CA ASP A 192 -4.62 -8.98 0.04
C ASP A 192 -5.71 -10.04 0.05
N ASP A 193 -5.77 -10.86 1.09
CA ASP A 193 -6.75 -11.93 1.30
C ASP A 193 -8.19 -11.43 1.50
N GLN A 194 -8.37 -10.16 1.80
CA GLN A 194 -9.68 -9.53 2.00
C GLN A 194 -10.15 -8.68 0.80
N THR A 195 -9.42 -8.70 -0.33
CA THR A 195 -9.77 -7.92 -1.53
C THR A 195 -11.19 -8.20 -2.01
N VAL A 196 -11.54 -9.46 -2.21
CA VAL A 196 -12.88 -9.85 -2.71
C VAL A 196 -14.01 -9.47 -1.75
N PRO A 197 -13.94 -9.77 -0.43
CA PRO A 197 -14.93 -9.30 0.53
C PRO A 197 -15.09 -7.78 0.57
N PHE A 198 -13.99 -7.01 0.51
CA PHE A 198 -14.06 -5.55 0.49
C PHE A 198 -14.74 -5.03 -0.77
N MET A 199 -14.38 -5.57 -1.94
CA MET A 199 -14.98 -5.15 -3.21
C MET A 199 -16.47 -5.52 -3.29
N SER A 200 -16.89 -6.63 -2.66
CA SER A 200 -18.32 -6.97 -2.53
C SER A 200 -19.11 -5.97 -1.68
N LEU A 201 -18.44 -5.21 -0.82
CA LEU A 201 -19.01 -4.11 -0.04
C LEU A 201 -18.85 -2.73 -0.73
N GLY A 202 -18.40 -2.70 -1.98
CA GLY A 202 -18.25 -1.50 -2.78
C GLY A 202 -16.90 -0.79 -2.62
N ALA A 203 -15.86 -1.49 -2.14
CA ALA A 203 -14.50 -0.98 -2.25
C ALA A 203 -14.05 -0.96 -3.72
N LEU A 204 -13.17 -0.02 -4.07
CA LEU A 204 -12.71 0.18 -5.45
C LEU A 204 -11.53 -0.71 -5.83
N GLY A 205 -10.91 -1.40 -4.87
CA GLY A 205 -9.75 -2.23 -5.12
C GLY A 205 -8.91 -2.46 -3.87
N VAL A 206 -7.61 -2.65 -4.08
CA VAL A 206 -6.63 -2.99 -3.04
C VAL A 206 -5.34 -2.18 -3.17
N ILE A 207 -4.70 -1.91 -2.04
CA ILE A 207 -3.30 -1.46 -1.98
C ILE A 207 -2.49 -2.64 -1.45
N SER A 208 -1.92 -3.40 -2.36
CA SER A 208 -1.48 -4.79 -2.24
C SER A 208 0.01 -4.93 -1.93
N VAL A 209 0.36 -5.88 -1.07
CA VAL A 209 1.73 -6.41 -0.91
C VAL A 209 2.01 -7.52 -1.91
N PHE A 210 1.03 -8.42 -2.11
CA PHE A 210 1.10 -9.54 -3.05
C PHE A 210 1.39 -9.07 -4.49
N ALA A 211 0.87 -7.90 -4.89
CA ALA A 211 1.12 -7.33 -6.21
C ALA A 211 2.60 -7.05 -6.49
N ASN A 212 3.51 -6.98 -5.50
CA ASN A 212 4.94 -6.84 -5.77
C ASN A 212 5.49 -8.00 -6.59
N ILE A 213 4.99 -9.23 -6.38
CA ILE A 213 5.44 -10.45 -7.08
C ILE A 213 4.42 -10.99 -8.10
N CYS A 214 3.14 -10.66 -7.93
CA CYS A 214 2.03 -11.14 -8.75
C CYS A 214 1.09 -9.96 -9.14
N PRO A 215 1.60 -8.95 -9.87
CA PRO A 215 0.79 -7.76 -10.21
C PRO A 215 -0.39 -8.10 -11.10
N LYS A 216 -0.19 -8.96 -12.12
CA LYS A 216 -1.25 -9.36 -13.04
C LYS A 216 -2.35 -10.15 -12.32
N GLU A 217 -1.98 -11.08 -11.48
CA GLU A 217 -2.90 -11.95 -10.75
C GLU A 217 -3.79 -11.14 -9.79
N MET A 218 -3.20 -10.16 -9.09
CA MET A 218 -3.99 -9.25 -8.25
C MET A 218 -4.87 -8.31 -9.09
N HIS A 219 -4.38 -7.84 -10.24
CA HIS A 219 -5.18 -7.07 -11.18
C HIS A 219 -6.40 -7.89 -11.64
N ASP A 220 -6.20 -9.15 -12.05
CA ASP A 220 -7.26 -10.02 -12.54
C ASP A 220 -8.33 -10.27 -11.44
N ILE A 221 -7.92 -10.49 -10.17
CA ILE A 221 -8.86 -10.61 -9.03
C ILE A 221 -9.72 -9.35 -8.91
N CYS A 222 -9.10 -8.17 -8.95
CA CYS A 222 -9.82 -6.91 -8.86
C CYS A 222 -10.76 -6.70 -10.06
N GLN A 223 -10.28 -7.00 -11.28
CA GLN A 223 -11.07 -6.81 -12.50
C GLN A 223 -12.32 -7.70 -12.50
N LEU A 224 -12.20 -8.97 -12.11
CA LEU A 224 -13.34 -9.87 -11.95
C LEU A 224 -14.39 -9.32 -10.96
N CYS A 225 -13.93 -8.74 -9.83
CA CYS A 225 -14.84 -8.07 -8.90
C CYS A 225 -15.54 -6.85 -9.52
N LEU A 226 -14.81 -6.04 -10.30
CA LEU A 226 -15.36 -4.86 -10.98
C LEU A 226 -16.38 -5.25 -12.06
N ASP A 227 -16.17 -6.40 -12.71
CA ASP A 227 -17.08 -6.98 -13.71
C ASP A 227 -18.26 -7.71 -13.03
N ASN A 228 -18.36 -7.68 -11.69
CA ASN A 228 -19.36 -8.40 -10.89
C ASN A 228 -19.28 -9.93 -10.97
N ASP A 229 -18.15 -10.48 -11.42
CA ASP A 229 -17.88 -11.94 -11.39
C ASP A 229 -17.17 -12.36 -10.11
N PHE A 230 -17.87 -12.20 -8.98
CA PHE A 230 -17.35 -12.57 -7.67
C PHE A 230 -17.07 -14.07 -7.53
N ALA A 231 -17.73 -14.92 -8.32
CA ALA A 231 -17.51 -16.37 -8.26
C ALA A 231 -16.12 -16.74 -8.79
N GLU A 232 -15.70 -16.19 -9.93
CA GLU A 232 -14.36 -16.41 -10.46
C GLU A 232 -13.31 -15.64 -9.65
N ALA A 233 -13.60 -14.43 -9.19
CA ALA A 233 -12.71 -13.68 -8.30
C ALA A 233 -12.37 -14.47 -7.03
N GLN A 234 -13.35 -15.13 -6.40
CA GLN A 234 -13.14 -15.99 -5.23
C GLN A 234 -12.24 -17.18 -5.54
N LYS A 235 -12.46 -17.86 -6.66
CA LYS A 235 -11.62 -19.01 -7.07
C LYS A 235 -10.17 -18.59 -7.21
N LEU A 236 -9.93 -17.47 -7.88
CA LEU A 236 -8.59 -16.94 -8.10
C LEU A 236 -7.95 -16.48 -6.78
N ASN A 237 -8.71 -15.79 -5.92
CA ASN A 237 -8.26 -15.37 -4.59
C ASN A 237 -7.88 -16.57 -3.72
N PHE A 238 -8.69 -17.62 -3.70
CA PHE A 238 -8.39 -18.85 -2.94
C PHE A 238 -7.20 -19.62 -3.52
N HIS A 239 -7.02 -19.59 -4.84
CA HIS A 239 -5.84 -20.19 -5.47
C HIS A 239 -4.54 -19.58 -4.95
N TYR A 240 -4.48 -18.25 -4.78
CA TYR A 240 -3.29 -17.54 -4.29
C TYR A 240 -3.26 -17.30 -2.78
N LEU A 241 -4.23 -17.80 -2.02
CA LEU A 241 -4.36 -17.48 -0.59
C LEU A 241 -3.12 -17.90 0.22
N GLU A 242 -2.56 -19.08 -0.06
CA GLU A 242 -1.33 -19.56 0.60
C GLU A 242 -0.16 -18.60 0.35
N LEU A 243 -0.01 -18.14 -0.90
CA LEU A 243 1.03 -17.19 -1.29
C LEU A 243 0.82 -15.81 -0.67
N MET A 244 -0.43 -15.32 -0.60
CA MET A 244 -0.73 -14.07 0.11
C MET A 244 -0.37 -14.16 1.59
N HIS A 245 -0.69 -15.29 2.26
CA HIS A 245 -0.42 -15.47 3.68
C HIS A 245 1.08 -15.62 3.97
N ILE A 246 1.85 -16.33 3.14
CA ILE A 246 3.29 -16.52 3.37
C ILE A 246 4.06 -15.19 3.28
N LEU A 247 3.57 -14.21 2.51
CA LEU A 247 4.13 -12.87 2.46
C LEU A 247 3.94 -12.07 3.76
N PHE A 248 3.16 -12.59 4.70
CA PHE A 248 2.94 -12.05 6.04
C PHE A 248 3.32 -13.04 7.15
N SER A 249 4.08 -14.10 6.82
CA SER A 249 4.58 -15.08 7.80
C SER A 249 5.62 -14.49 8.76
N ASP A 250 6.19 -13.36 8.40
CA ASP A 250 7.03 -12.52 9.24
C ASP A 250 6.61 -11.05 9.07
N VAL A 251 7.26 -10.13 9.77
CA VAL A 251 6.96 -8.70 9.71
C VAL A 251 7.13 -8.17 8.28
N ASN A 252 6.04 -7.72 7.64
CA ASN A 252 6.11 -7.05 6.33
C ASN A 252 6.97 -5.76 6.45
N PRO A 253 8.01 -5.56 5.59
CA PRO A 253 8.21 -6.18 4.27
C PRO A 253 9.24 -7.31 4.20
N ILE A 254 9.66 -7.93 5.29
CA ILE A 254 10.71 -8.97 5.28
C ILE A 254 10.39 -10.08 4.25
N PRO A 255 9.21 -10.75 4.28
CA PRO A 255 8.93 -11.82 3.32
C PRO A 255 8.84 -11.32 1.87
N VAL A 256 8.19 -10.19 1.62
CA VAL A 256 8.04 -9.70 0.24
C VAL A 256 9.37 -9.24 -0.38
N LYS A 257 10.28 -8.63 0.39
CA LYS A 257 11.64 -8.33 -0.12
C LYS A 257 12.45 -9.59 -0.39
N THR A 258 12.33 -10.60 0.49
CA THR A 258 12.93 -11.92 0.27
C THR A 258 12.35 -12.57 -1.00
N ALA A 259 11.04 -12.49 -1.20
CA ALA A 259 10.37 -12.99 -2.40
C ALA A 259 10.87 -12.26 -3.67
N MET A 260 11.05 -10.94 -3.64
CA MET A 260 11.58 -10.18 -4.77
C MET A 260 13.02 -10.57 -5.10
N ASN A 261 13.88 -10.83 -4.09
CA ASN A 261 15.23 -11.37 -4.32
C ASN A 261 15.17 -12.76 -4.97
N LEU A 262 14.26 -13.65 -4.50
CA LEU A 262 14.06 -14.98 -5.09
C LEU A 262 13.48 -14.89 -6.52
N PHE A 263 12.67 -13.89 -6.80
CA PHE A 263 12.08 -13.63 -8.11
C PHE A 263 13.12 -13.10 -9.12
N GLY A 264 14.28 -12.62 -8.63
CA GLY A 264 15.41 -12.24 -9.46
C GLY A 264 15.77 -10.75 -9.46
N TYR A 265 15.08 -9.92 -8.66
CA TYR A 265 15.48 -8.53 -8.42
C TYR A 265 16.50 -8.43 -7.28
N GLU A 266 17.45 -7.51 -7.38
CA GLU A 266 18.37 -7.19 -6.28
C GLU A 266 17.71 -6.20 -5.29
N ALA A 267 16.62 -6.67 -4.63
CA ALA A 267 15.86 -5.85 -3.68
C ALA A 267 16.64 -5.57 -2.38
N GLY A 268 17.68 -6.37 -2.11
CA GLY A 268 18.50 -6.25 -0.89
C GLY A 268 17.78 -6.69 0.38
N GLU A 269 18.39 -6.41 1.52
CA GLU A 269 17.82 -6.68 2.84
C GLU A 269 17.03 -5.45 3.35
N CYS A 270 16.17 -5.67 4.35
CA CYS A 270 15.55 -4.58 5.09
C CYS A 270 16.57 -3.88 5.99
N ARG A 271 16.35 -2.59 6.29
CA ARG A 271 17.11 -1.88 7.32
C ARG A 271 16.69 -2.34 8.72
N LEU A 272 17.64 -2.33 9.67
CA LEU A 272 17.30 -2.52 11.09
C LEU A 272 16.21 -1.52 11.54
N PRO A 273 15.27 -1.94 12.39
CA PRO A 273 15.30 -3.14 13.24
C PRO A 273 14.82 -4.42 12.55
N LEU A 274 14.44 -4.38 11.29
CA LEU A 274 14.05 -5.58 10.54
C LEU A 274 15.30 -6.39 10.16
N VAL A 275 15.19 -7.70 10.29
CA VAL A 275 16.27 -8.65 10.01
C VAL A 275 15.85 -9.66 8.95
N PRO A 276 16.78 -10.36 8.28
CA PRO A 276 16.41 -11.41 7.34
C PRO A 276 15.51 -12.48 7.97
N MET A 277 14.71 -13.15 7.16
CA MET A 277 13.88 -14.27 7.58
C MET A 277 14.74 -15.38 8.23
N SER A 278 14.13 -16.15 9.14
CA SER A 278 14.73 -17.39 9.61
C SER A 278 14.99 -18.34 8.43
N VAL A 279 15.96 -19.27 8.59
CA VAL A 279 16.26 -20.28 7.57
C VAL A 279 15.02 -21.09 7.18
N GLN A 280 14.19 -21.46 8.18
CA GLN A 280 12.95 -22.19 7.91
C GLN A 280 11.95 -21.32 7.13
N GLY A 281 11.70 -20.07 7.56
CA GLY A 281 10.80 -19.17 6.86
C GLY A 281 11.23 -18.88 5.41
N TYR A 282 12.53 -18.76 5.16
CA TYR A 282 13.07 -18.64 3.81
C TYR A 282 12.75 -19.86 2.94
N HIS A 283 12.94 -21.08 3.47
CA HIS A 283 12.60 -22.31 2.74
C HIS A 283 11.10 -22.42 2.49
N ASP A 284 10.27 -22.16 3.50
CA ASP A 284 8.81 -22.20 3.35
C ASP A 284 8.32 -21.22 2.28
N LEU A 285 8.86 -19.99 2.27
CA LEU A 285 8.55 -18.99 1.24
C LEU A 285 8.98 -19.47 -0.15
N LYS A 286 10.20 -19.97 -0.27
CA LYS A 286 10.74 -20.46 -1.54
C LYS A 286 9.90 -21.61 -2.08
N ASP A 287 9.60 -22.62 -1.27
CA ASP A 287 8.78 -23.78 -1.64
C ASP A 287 7.38 -23.35 -2.05
N CYS A 288 6.79 -22.37 -1.35
CA CYS A 288 5.52 -21.79 -1.75
C CYS A 288 5.62 -21.10 -3.11
N MET A 289 6.62 -20.27 -3.36
CA MET A 289 6.82 -19.60 -4.66
C MET A 289 7.04 -20.59 -5.81
N GLU A 290 7.72 -21.73 -5.56
CA GLU A 290 7.91 -22.80 -6.54
C GLU A 290 6.57 -23.42 -6.98
N LYS A 291 5.62 -23.62 -6.07
CA LYS A 291 4.26 -24.13 -6.39
C LYS A 291 3.51 -23.27 -7.41
N TYR A 292 3.82 -21.97 -7.48
CA TYR A 292 3.20 -21.01 -8.38
C TYR A 292 4.09 -20.64 -9.58
N ASP A 293 5.14 -21.42 -9.86
CA ASP A 293 6.11 -21.22 -10.96
C ASP A 293 6.78 -19.84 -10.99
N LEU A 294 6.90 -19.19 -9.84
CA LEU A 294 7.47 -17.84 -9.75
C LEU A 294 9.00 -17.81 -9.85
N LEU A 295 9.67 -18.88 -9.50
CA LEU A 295 11.14 -18.95 -9.54
C LEU A 295 11.70 -19.29 -10.94
N SER A 296 10.87 -19.84 -11.83
CA SER A 296 11.25 -20.16 -13.21
C SER A 296 11.19 -18.95 -14.15
N LYS A 297 10.45 -17.91 -13.79
CA LYS A 297 10.31 -16.65 -14.51
C LYS A 297 11.52 -15.75 -14.19
N LYS A 298 12.72 -16.07 -14.73
CA LYS A 298 13.83 -15.10 -14.65
C LYS A 298 13.36 -13.82 -15.34
N VAL A 299 13.31 -12.75 -14.56
CA VAL A 299 13.15 -11.40 -15.09
C VAL A 299 14.32 -11.14 -16.04
N LYS A 300 14.02 -10.93 -17.33
CA LYS A 300 14.99 -10.56 -18.35
C LYS A 300 15.11 -9.05 -18.38
#